data_35edc0d54c482205c028e54d89874e18
#
_entry.id   35edc0d54c482205c028e54d89874e18
#
_cell.length_a   1.000
_cell.length_b   1.000
_cell.length_c   1.000
_cell.angle_alpha   90.00
_cell.angle_beta   90.00
_cell.angle_gamma   90.00
#
_symmetry.space_group_name_H-M   'P 1'
#
loop_
_entity.id
_entity.type
_entity.pdbx_description
1 polymer ?
#
loop_
_entity_poly.entity_id
_entity_poly.type
_entity_poly.pdbx_seq_one_letter_code
_entity_poly.pdbx_strand_id
1 'polypeptide(L)'
;MGHRNMKKESKLWNRNFFLLWQGQLVSAFGDALYTIALSFFVLELTGSTAVMGTIMALVTVPKVLLGPLLGIMVDRVDRKKLIVIGDLIRGVSILLVTVAFRFGILKIWMLMAVAVIDGICSAFFNPAVESSLPDIVTDENVMRANSVYQIATTGAEIFGQSLGGAIYS
;
A
#
# COMPACT_ATOMS: atom_id res chain seq x y z
N MET A 1 -7.79 26.85 10.49
CA MET A 1 -6.60 27.24 11.27
C MET A 1 -6.62 26.44 12.56
N GLY A 2 -5.72 25.49 12.71
CA GLY A 2 -5.61 24.64 13.89
C GLY A 2 -4.45 23.67 13.67
N HIS A 3 -3.23 24.22 13.45
CA HIS A 3 -2.03 23.43 13.53
C HIS A 3 -1.88 22.94 14.97
N ARG A 4 -2.29 21.69 15.20
CA ARG A 4 -1.94 20.98 16.42
C ARG A 4 -0.42 20.83 16.40
N ASN A 5 0.30 21.70 17.13
CA ASN A 5 1.73 21.55 17.42
C ASN A 5 1.92 20.21 18.13
N MET A 6 2.10 19.14 17.34
CA MET A 6 2.66 17.90 17.89
C MET A 6 4.09 18.24 18.28
N LYS A 7 4.41 18.16 19.58
CA LYS A 7 5.79 18.30 20.08
C LYS A 7 6.63 17.29 19.30
N LYS A 8 7.52 17.78 18.45
CA LYS A 8 8.55 16.94 17.81
C LYS A 8 9.44 16.41 18.93
N GLU A 9 9.39 15.11 19.16
CA GLU A 9 10.26 14.49 20.15
C GLU A 9 11.65 14.29 19.54
N SER A 10 12.69 14.61 20.29
CA SER A 10 14.09 14.48 19.85
C SER A 10 14.53 13.03 19.57
N LYS A 11 13.75 12.04 20.01
CA LYS A 11 14.04 10.62 19.78
C LYS A 11 13.39 10.15 18.48
N LEU A 12 14.17 9.45 17.64
CA LEU A 12 13.67 8.79 16.43
C LEU A 12 12.48 7.86 16.75
N TRP A 13 12.63 7.01 17.77
CA TRP A 13 11.62 6.06 18.23
C TRP A 13 10.64 6.69 19.21
N ASN A 14 9.88 7.69 18.75
CA ASN A 14 8.73 8.19 19.47
C ASN A 14 7.49 7.32 19.18
N ARG A 15 6.45 7.44 19.99
CA ARG A 15 5.22 6.64 19.89
C ARG A 15 4.56 6.75 18.49
N ASN A 16 4.56 7.94 17.90
CA ASN A 16 3.92 8.18 16.62
C ASN A 16 4.68 7.50 15.47
N PHE A 17 6.02 7.62 15.47
CA PHE A 17 6.87 6.95 14.49
C PHE A 17 6.79 5.43 14.63
N PHE A 18 6.81 4.90 15.85
CA PHE A 18 6.69 3.46 16.08
C PHE A 18 5.35 2.90 15.58
N LEU A 19 4.24 3.58 15.86
CA LEU A 19 2.91 3.17 15.38
C LEU A 19 2.81 3.23 13.85
N LEU A 20 3.34 4.28 13.22
CA LEU A 20 3.38 4.39 11.77
C LEU A 20 4.24 3.26 11.18
N TRP A 21 5.46 3.08 11.68
CA TRP A 21 6.40 2.07 11.21
C TRP A 21 5.85 0.65 11.33
N GLN A 22 5.28 0.30 12.48
CA GLN A 22 4.67 -1.01 12.70
C GLN A 22 3.48 -1.23 11.77
N GLY A 23 2.59 -0.24 11.63
CA GLY A 23 1.44 -0.33 10.75
C GLY A 23 1.86 -0.54 9.30
N GLN A 24 2.87 0.21 8.84
CA GLN A 24 3.38 0.10 7.47
C GLN A 24 4.10 -1.23 7.20
N LEU A 25 4.82 -1.77 8.18
CA LEU A 25 5.45 -3.07 8.06
C LEU A 25 4.41 -4.19 7.86
N VAL A 26 3.35 -4.17 8.66
CA VAL A 26 2.25 -5.16 8.54
C VAL A 26 1.51 -4.98 7.22
N SER A 27 1.24 -3.74 6.79
CA SER A 27 0.60 -3.44 5.51
C SER A 27 1.44 -3.92 4.33
N ALA A 28 2.73 -3.59 4.29
CA ALA A 28 3.65 -4.01 3.22
C ALA A 28 3.76 -5.54 3.10
N PHE A 29 3.80 -6.22 4.24
CA PHE A 29 3.79 -7.68 4.27
C PHE A 29 2.48 -8.25 3.71
N GLY A 30 1.34 -7.70 4.13
CA GLY A 30 0.02 -8.08 3.62
C GLY A 30 -0.14 -7.82 2.12
N ASP A 31 0.33 -6.67 1.64
CA ASP A 31 0.32 -6.30 0.22
C ASP A 31 1.17 -7.26 -0.62
N ALA A 32 2.32 -7.68 -0.11
CA ALA A 32 3.19 -8.66 -0.77
C ALA A 32 2.52 -10.03 -0.90
N LEU A 33 1.92 -10.53 0.18
CA LEU A 33 1.15 -11.78 0.17
C LEU A 33 -0.04 -11.68 -0.79
N TYR A 34 -0.80 -10.58 -0.74
CA TYR A 34 -1.93 -10.34 -1.64
C TYR A 34 -1.51 -10.35 -3.11
N THR A 35 -0.41 -9.68 -3.45
CA THR A 35 0.10 -9.61 -4.83
C THR A 35 0.43 -11.00 -5.36
N ILE A 36 1.11 -11.83 -4.58
CA ILE A 36 1.44 -13.20 -4.96
C ILE A 36 0.17 -14.05 -5.08
N ALA A 37 -0.71 -14.01 -4.06
CA ALA A 37 -1.95 -14.77 -4.06
C ALA A 37 -2.84 -14.40 -5.25
N LEU A 38 -2.98 -13.10 -5.58
CA LEU A 38 -3.72 -12.61 -6.72
C LEU A 38 -3.12 -13.12 -8.04
N SER A 39 -1.79 -13.10 -8.16
CA SER A 39 -1.09 -13.55 -9.36
C SER A 39 -1.36 -15.02 -9.66
N PHE A 40 -1.19 -15.89 -8.68
CA PHE A 40 -1.47 -17.32 -8.82
C PHE A 40 -2.96 -17.60 -9.00
N PHE A 41 -3.83 -16.92 -8.27
CA PHE A 41 -5.27 -17.06 -8.39
C PHE A 41 -5.76 -16.71 -9.80
N VAL A 42 -5.27 -15.61 -10.37
CA VAL A 42 -5.61 -15.22 -11.75
C VAL A 42 -5.08 -16.23 -12.75
N LEU A 43 -3.85 -16.72 -12.56
CA LEU A 43 -3.26 -17.74 -13.43
C LEU A 43 -4.06 -19.05 -13.38
N GLU A 44 -4.45 -19.50 -12.19
CA GLU A 44 -5.28 -20.70 -12.00
C GLU A 44 -6.67 -20.54 -12.61
N LEU A 45 -7.31 -19.38 -12.43
CA LEU A 45 -8.64 -19.09 -12.95
C LEU A 45 -8.69 -18.97 -14.48
N THR A 46 -7.63 -18.45 -15.10
CA THR A 46 -7.64 -18.09 -16.53
C THR A 46 -6.73 -18.95 -17.39
N GLY A 47 -5.75 -19.62 -16.79
CA GLY A 47 -4.66 -20.30 -17.51
C GLY A 47 -3.77 -19.36 -18.33
N SER A 48 -3.89 -18.03 -18.16
CA SER A 48 -3.26 -17.04 -19.03
C SER A 48 -2.30 -16.12 -18.27
N THR A 49 -1.04 -16.23 -18.56
CA THR A 49 0.00 -15.31 -18.07
C THR A 49 -0.19 -13.87 -18.60
N ALA A 50 -0.82 -13.72 -19.77
CA ALA A 50 -1.14 -12.41 -20.33
C ALA A 50 -2.19 -11.68 -19.50
N VAL A 51 -3.24 -12.38 -19.03
CA VAL A 51 -4.26 -11.79 -18.13
C VAL A 51 -3.62 -11.43 -16.79
N MET A 52 -2.79 -12.30 -16.23
CA MET A 52 -2.03 -12.02 -15.01
C MET A 52 -1.17 -10.76 -15.18
N GLY A 53 -0.38 -10.67 -16.26
CA GLY A 53 0.43 -9.49 -16.55
C GLY A 53 -0.40 -8.21 -16.74
N THR A 54 -1.58 -8.32 -17.36
CA THR A 54 -2.50 -7.18 -17.50
C THR A 54 -2.97 -6.66 -16.13
N ILE A 55 -3.36 -7.54 -15.21
CA ILE A 55 -3.78 -7.15 -13.86
C ILE A 55 -2.63 -6.49 -13.10
N MET A 56 -1.42 -7.04 -13.19
CA MET A 56 -0.23 -6.42 -12.57
C MET A 56 0.07 -5.03 -13.17
N ALA A 57 -0.10 -4.88 -14.48
CA ALA A 57 0.04 -3.57 -15.13
C ALA A 57 -1.02 -2.58 -14.66
N LEU A 58 -2.29 -3.01 -14.47
CA LEU A 58 -3.37 -2.17 -13.97
C LEU A 58 -3.15 -1.67 -12.53
N VAL A 59 -2.41 -2.39 -11.70
CA VAL A 59 -1.95 -1.90 -10.39
C VAL A 59 -0.80 -0.90 -10.55
N THR A 60 0.19 -1.24 -11.38
CA THR A 60 1.46 -0.50 -11.45
C THR A 60 1.35 0.79 -12.25
N VAL A 61 0.64 0.76 -13.39
CA VAL A 61 0.55 1.91 -14.31
C VAL A 61 -0.09 3.14 -13.64
N PRO A 62 -1.25 3.04 -12.96
CA PRO A 62 -1.81 4.19 -12.24
C PRO A 62 -0.87 4.71 -11.15
N LYS A 63 -0.22 3.83 -10.39
CA LYS A 63 0.75 4.20 -9.35
C LYS A 63 1.89 5.04 -9.92
N VAL A 64 2.48 4.61 -11.05
CA VAL A 64 3.61 5.30 -11.68
C VAL A 64 3.19 6.62 -12.34
N LEU A 65 2.08 6.62 -13.08
CA LEU A 65 1.63 7.81 -13.81
C LEU A 65 1.05 8.89 -12.90
N LEU A 66 0.28 8.49 -11.89
CA LEU A 66 -0.40 9.42 -10.99
C LEU A 66 0.46 9.83 -9.79
N GLY A 67 1.42 9.00 -9.37
CA GLY A 67 2.24 9.25 -8.19
C GLY A 67 2.87 10.65 -8.16
N PRO A 68 3.58 11.11 -9.20
CA PRO A 68 4.17 12.45 -9.21
C PRO A 68 3.13 13.59 -9.15
N LEU A 69 1.98 13.42 -9.81
CA LEU A 69 0.90 14.42 -9.81
C LEU A 69 0.21 14.49 -8.44
N LEU A 70 -0.05 13.33 -7.86
CA LEU A 70 -0.76 13.19 -6.60
C LEU A 70 0.13 13.55 -5.40
N GLY A 71 1.45 13.37 -5.52
CA GLY A 71 2.42 13.84 -4.53
C GLY A 71 2.27 15.34 -4.24
N ILE A 72 2.08 16.16 -5.28
CA ILE A 72 1.84 17.60 -5.13
C ILE A 72 0.49 17.91 -4.45
N MET A 73 -0.52 17.08 -4.71
CA MET A 73 -1.86 17.25 -4.10
C MET A 73 -1.89 16.82 -2.65
N VAL A 74 -1.16 15.78 -2.28
CA VAL A 74 -1.09 15.23 -0.91
C VAL A 74 -0.62 16.30 0.08
N ASP A 75 0.25 17.22 -0.32
CA ASP A 75 0.73 18.30 0.56
C ASP A 75 -0.36 19.31 0.94
N ARG A 76 -1.48 19.33 0.21
CA ARG A 76 -2.61 20.25 0.44
C ARG A 76 -3.78 19.64 1.19
N VAL A 77 -3.74 18.33 1.46
CA VAL A 77 -4.83 17.57 2.07
C VAL A 77 -4.39 16.97 3.41
N ASP A 78 -5.34 16.61 4.24
CA ASP A 78 -5.11 15.91 5.50
C ASP A 78 -4.56 14.49 5.20
N ARG A 79 -3.25 14.33 5.31
CA ARG A 79 -2.51 13.10 5.00
C ARG A 79 -3.06 11.89 5.76
N LYS A 80 -3.46 12.08 7.03
CA LYS A 80 -4.04 11.03 7.85
C LYS A 80 -5.36 10.53 7.27
N LYS A 81 -6.21 11.44 6.80
CA LYS A 81 -7.49 11.06 6.16
C LYS A 81 -7.26 10.31 4.86
N LEU A 82 -6.29 10.75 4.04
CA LEU A 82 -5.93 10.06 2.80
C LEU A 82 -5.49 8.62 3.04
N ILE A 83 -4.61 8.41 4.03
CA ILE A 83 -4.15 7.07 4.40
C ILE A 83 -5.32 6.19 4.85
N VAL A 84 -6.15 6.67 5.78
CA VAL A 84 -7.27 5.89 6.32
C VAL A 84 -8.32 5.59 5.25
N ILE A 85 -8.66 6.57 4.41
CA ILE A 85 -9.64 6.37 3.33
C ILE A 85 -9.08 5.40 2.28
N GLY A 86 -7.81 5.53 1.91
CA GLY A 86 -7.14 4.61 0.98
C GLY A 86 -7.17 3.18 1.48
N ASP A 87 -6.79 2.94 2.74
CA ASP A 87 -6.83 1.61 3.36
C ASP A 87 -8.25 1.05 3.43
N LEU A 88 -9.24 1.90 3.75
CA LEU A 88 -10.63 1.49 3.79
C LEU A 88 -11.15 1.07 2.40
N ILE A 89 -10.88 1.87 1.37
CA ILE A 89 -11.26 1.55 -0.02
C ILE A 89 -10.62 0.23 -0.46
N ARG A 90 -9.33 0.04 -0.21
CA ARG A 90 -8.61 -1.20 -0.54
C ARG A 90 -9.20 -2.40 0.21
N GLY A 91 -9.41 -2.28 1.51
CA GLY A 91 -10.00 -3.33 2.34
C GLY A 91 -11.40 -3.72 1.88
N VAL A 92 -12.28 -2.74 1.60
CA VAL A 92 -13.63 -2.99 1.07
C VAL A 92 -13.57 -3.65 -0.30
N SER A 93 -12.67 -3.22 -1.18
CA SER A 93 -12.52 -3.80 -2.52
C SER A 93 -12.12 -5.28 -2.46
N ILE A 94 -11.18 -5.63 -1.59
CA ILE A 94 -10.75 -7.02 -1.36
C ILE A 94 -11.89 -7.86 -0.78
N LEU A 95 -12.64 -7.31 0.19
CA LEU A 95 -13.81 -8.00 0.75
C LEU A 95 -14.87 -8.27 -0.31
N LEU A 96 -15.16 -7.31 -1.19
CA LEU A 96 -16.13 -7.49 -2.29
C LEU A 96 -15.69 -8.59 -3.25
N VAL A 97 -14.41 -8.65 -3.61
CA VAL A 97 -13.86 -9.75 -4.43
C VAL A 97 -14.00 -11.09 -3.72
N THR A 98 -13.67 -11.15 -2.43
CA THR A 98 -13.77 -12.37 -1.62
C THR A 98 -15.22 -12.87 -1.54
N VAL A 99 -16.16 -11.96 -1.32
CA VAL A 99 -17.61 -12.27 -1.32
C VAL A 99 -18.06 -12.75 -2.70
N ALA A 100 -17.69 -12.04 -3.77
CA ALA A 100 -18.03 -12.45 -5.14
C ALA A 100 -17.48 -13.84 -5.48
N PHE A 101 -16.26 -14.15 -5.04
CA PHE A 101 -15.67 -15.48 -5.18
C PHE A 101 -16.48 -16.54 -4.40
N ARG A 102 -16.83 -16.24 -3.14
CA ARG A 102 -17.60 -17.21 -2.30
C ARG A 102 -18.98 -17.54 -2.87
N PHE A 103 -19.62 -16.59 -3.56
CA PHE A 103 -20.90 -16.80 -4.23
C PHE A 103 -20.79 -17.29 -5.68
N GLY A 104 -19.59 -17.55 -6.18
CA GLY A 104 -19.37 -18.05 -7.54
C GLY A 104 -19.71 -17.05 -8.66
N ILE A 105 -19.81 -15.75 -8.33
CA ILE A 105 -20.15 -14.67 -9.28
C ILE A 105 -18.92 -13.87 -9.71
N LEU A 106 -17.73 -14.25 -9.24
CA LEU A 106 -16.48 -13.55 -9.56
C LEU A 106 -16.20 -13.63 -11.05
N LYS A 107 -15.92 -12.46 -11.63
CA LYS A 107 -15.53 -12.31 -13.04
C LYS A 107 -14.20 -11.57 -13.12
N ILE A 108 -13.42 -11.85 -14.18
CA ILE A 108 -12.06 -11.25 -14.39
C ILE A 108 -12.12 -9.73 -14.39
N TRP A 109 -13.14 -9.11 -14.96
CA TRP A 109 -13.27 -7.65 -14.97
C TRP A 109 -13.38 -7.05 -13.55
N MET A 110 -13.92 -7.78 -12.57
CA MET A 110 -13.98 -7.35 -11.17
C MET A 110 -12.57 -7.28 -10.58
N LEU A 111 -11.71 -8.26 -10.89
CA LEU A 111 -10.30 -8.25 -10.48
C LEU A 111 -9.55 -7.09 -11.14
N MET A 112 -9.80 -6.83 -12.43
CA MET A 112 -9.23 -5.68 -13.14
C MET A 112 -9.67 -4.34 -12.53
N ALA A 113 -10.94 -4.20 -12.18
CA ALA A 113 -11.46 -2.99 -11.52
C ALA A 113 -10.79 -2.76 -10.17
N VAL A 114 -10.67 -3.80 -9.34
CA VAL A 114 -9.98 -3.71 -8.05
C VAL A 114 -8.50 -3.42 -8.22
N ALA A 115 -7.82 -3.98 -9.23
CA ALA A 115 -6.43 -3.68 -9.53
C ALA A 115 -6.21 -2.19 -9.87
N VAL A 116 -7.12 -1.58 -10.65
CA VAL A 116 -7.07 -0.14 -10.94
C VAL A 116 -7.28 0.70 -9.67
N ILE A 117 -8.27 0.33 -8.84
CA ILE A 117 -8.55 1.01 -7.57
C ILE A 117 -7.33 0.94 -6.66
N ASP A 118 -6.73 -0.24 -6.53
CA ASP A 118 -5.52 -0.45 -5.73
C ASP A 118 -4.33 0.38 -6.24
N GLY A 119 -4.12 0.42 -7.55
CA GLY A 119 -3.10 1.24 -8.18
C GLY A 119 -3.28 2.74 -7.91
N ILE A 120 -4.52 3.25 -8.01
CA ILE A 120 -4.84 4.65 -7.69
C ILE A 120 -4.63 4.92 -6.20
N CYS A 121 -5.14 4.06 -5.31
CA CYS A 121 -4.94 4.20 -3.87
C CYS A 121 -3.44 4.22 -3.51
N SER A 122 -2.66 3.32 -4.09
CA SER A 122 -1.21 3.25 -3.87
C SER A 122 -0.46 4.49 -4.35
N ALA A 123 -0.96 5.16 -5.40
CA ALA A 123 -0.38 6.40 -5.91
C ALA A 123 -0.48 7.58 -4.92
N PHE A 124 -1.51 7.61 -4.08
CA PHE A 124 -1.65 8.60 -2.99
C PHE A 124 -0.93 8.17 -1.72
N PHE A 125 -0.96 6.87 -1.42
CA PHE A 125 -0.58 6.33 -0.13
C PHE A 125 0.91 6.54 0.16
N ASN A 126 1.78 6.16 -0.76
CA ASN A 126 3.23 6.25 -0.56
C ASN A 126 3.69 7.70 -0.31
N PRO A 127 3.33 8.69 -1.17
CA PRO A 127 3.66 10.09 -0.91
C PRO A 127 3.08 10.62 0.41
N ALA A 128 1.86 10.18 0.79
CA ALA A 128 1.23 10.61 2.03
C ALA A 128 1.99 10.12 3.27
N VAL A 129 2.49 8.89 3.26
CA VAL A 129 3.28 8.33 4.35
C VAL A 129 4.63 9.03 4.42
N GLU A 130 5.37 9.12 3.32
CA GLU A 130 6.70 9.75 3.27
C GLU A 130 6.64 11.21 3.70
N SER A 131 5.66 11.96 3.23
CA SER A 131 5.47 13.36 3.61
C SER A 131 5.02 13.56 5.06
N SER A 132 4.52 12.53 5.73
CA SER A 132 4.14 12.60 7.15
C SER A 132 5.34 12.45 8.11
N LEU A 133 6.48 11.90 7.65
CA LEU A 133 7.65 11.68 8.50
C LEU A 133 8.23 12.97 9.11
N PRO A 134 8.37 14.09 8.36
CA PRO A 134 8.84 15.34 8.93
C PRO A 134 7.93 15.95 10.02
N ASP A 135 6.64 15.56 10.02
CA ASP A 135 5.69 16.01 11.04
C ASP A 135 5.82 15.22 12.36
N ILE A 136 6.42 14.02 12.28
CA ILE A 136 6.48 13.06 13.39
C ILE A 136 7.83 13.08 14.09
N VAL A 137 8.93 13.26 13.33
CA VAL A 137 10.30 13.27 13.86
C VAL A 137 10.96 14.65 13.69
N THR A 138 12.08 14.89 14.41
CA THR A 138 12.88 16.10 14.23
C THR A 138 13.57 16.10 12.87
N ASP A 139 13.88 17.28 12.34
CA ASP A 139 14.49 17.46 11.02
C ASP A 139 15.82 16.68 10.89
N GLU A 140 16.61 16.59 11.96
CA GLU A 140 17.83 15.78 12.04
C GLU A 140 17.60 14.28 11.86
N ASN A 141 16.41 13.80 12.24
CA ASN A 141 16.04 12.39 12.21
C ASN A 141 15.23 11.99 10.98
N VAL A 142 14.79 12.91 10.13
CA VAL A 142 13.94 12.61 8.97
C VAL A 142 14.60 11.61 8.02
N MET A 143 15.86 11.82 7.68
CA MET A 143 16.61 10.92 6.80
C MET A 143 16.73 9.52 7.40
N ARG A 144 17.01 9.44 8.69
CA ARG A 144 17.13 8.17 9.42
C ARG A 144 15.79 7.47 9.54
N ALA A 145 14.72 8.22 9.82
CA ALA A 145 13.35 7.70 9.85
C ALA A 145 12.94 7.09 8.50
N ASN A 146 13.22 7.82 7.42
CA ASN A 146 12.94 7.34 6.06
C ASN A 146 13.73 6.06 5.73
N SER A 147 15.04 6.02 6.07
CA SER A 147 15.85 4.81 5.84
C SER A 147 15.32 3.59 6.62
N VAL A 148 14.98 3.77 7.90
CA VAL A 148 14.43 2.69 8.74
C VAL A 148 13.06 2.23 8.20
N TYR A 149 12.23 3.17 7.74
CA TYR A 149 10.96 2.89 7.10
C TYR A 149 11.13 2.07 5.82
N GLN A 150 11.98 2.51 4.89
CA GLN A 150 12.22 1.83 3.62
C GLN A 150 12.83 0.44 3.79
N ILE A 151 13.78 0.27 4.70
CA ILE A 151 14.36 -1.05 5.01
C ILE A 151 13.29 -2.00 5.53
N ALA A 152 12.42 -1.53 6.42
CA ALA A 152 11.38 -2.37 7.01
C ALA A 152 10.32 -2.79 5.97
N THR A 153 9.83 -1.85 5.16
CA THR A 153 8.80 -2.13 4.15
C THR A 153 9.35 -3.00 3.03
N THR A 154 10.54 -2.70 2.50
CA THR A 154 11.21 -3.55 1.49
C THR A 154 11.52 -4.95 2.04
N GLY A 155 11.98 -5.03 3.28
CA GLY A 155 12.20 -6.32 3.95
C GLY A 155 10.91 -7.12 4.09
N ALA A 156 9.81 -6.48 4.49
CA ALA A 156 8.51 -7.11 4.60
C ALA A 156 7.97 -7.58 3.24
N GLU A 157 8.18 -6.80 2.18
CA GLU A 157 7.82 -7.17 0.81
C GLU A 157 8.59 -8.42 0.33
N ILE A 158 9.91 -8.44 0.50
CA ILE A 158 10.76 -9.58 0.11
C ILE A 158 10.34 -10.83 0.89
N PHE A 159 10.12 -10.69 2.19
CA PHE A 159 9.69 -11.81 3.04
C PHE A 159 8.30 -12.32 2.67
N GLY A 160 7.36 -11.41 2.45
CA GLY A 160 5.99 -11.73 2.05
C GLY A 160 5.94 -12.43 0.70
N GLN A 161 6.69 -11.94 -0.30
CA GLN A 161 6.80 -12.56 -1.61
C GLN A 161 7.42 -13.96 -1.53
N SER A 162 8.48 -14.12 -0.73
CA SER A 162 9.15 -15.41 -0.55
C SER A 162 8.23 -16.45 0.09
N LEU A 163 7.49 -16.05 1.14
CA LEU A 163 6.51 -16.91 1.78
C LEU A 163 5.32 -17.22 0.87
N GLY A 164 4.80 -16.22 0.16
CA GLY A 164 3.73 -16.41 -0.82
C GLY A 164 4.12 -17.41 -1.91
N GLY A 165 5.33 -17.28 -2.47
CA GLY A 165 5.85 -18.24 -3.45
C GLY A 165 6.00 -19.65 -2.89
N ALA A 166 6.48 -19.80 -1.65
CA ALA A 166 6.64 -21.10 -1.00
C ALA A 166 5.32 -21.80 -0.68
N ILE A 167 4.23 -21.05 -0.45
CA ILE A 167 2.89 -21.61 -0.19
C ILE A 167 2.29 -22.19 -1.48
N TYR A 168 2.61 -21.62 -2.64
CA TYR A 168 2.06 -22.02 -3.93
C TYR A 168 2.97 -22.98 -4.74
N SER A 169 4.17 -23.28 -4.26
CA SER A 169 5.07 -24.26 -4.87
C SER A 169 4.75 -25.69 -4.41
#